data_b7bd71922dec73c133e0655381c8c39a
#
_entry.id   b7bd71922dec73c133e0655381c8c39a
#
_cell.length_a   1.000
_cell.length_b   1.000
_cell.length_c   1.000
_cell.angle_alpha   90.00
_cell.angle_beta   90.00
_cell.angle_gamma   90.00
#
_symmetry.space_group_name_H-M   'P 1'
#
loop_
_entity.id
_entity.type
_entity.pdbx_description
1 polymer ?
#
loop_
_entity_poly.entity_id
_entity_poly.type
_entity_poly.pdbx_seq_one_letter_code
_entity_poly.pdbx_strand_id
1 'polypeptide(L)'
;YNSGFYQDEEVGDPTYAINEPQNRINGTGTGFFVSQNLVVTNNHVVHLDEEQKNECRNIKGRLGFDEFELEIVSKEYGNDLALLKTEFSNQKIAKIRVRGVRKGEKVFSVGYPLSFTLGEGAKITEGRVSSLSGIRNDSSTFQISADIAGGNSGGPLLDDKGNVIGVSVSGLKQEYSGGGSTINFGIKSLTLAGFLETNRVGLDENLSTRIQNVPDLVEKAEKYTLLIQCYE
;
A
#
# COMPACT_ATOMS: atom_id res chain seq x y z
N TYR A 1 -24.47 -1.34 76.03
CA TYR A 1 -25.42 -0.40 75.49
C TYR A 1 -25.35 -0.40 73.96
N ASN A 2 -26.33 -1.05 73.40
CA ASN A 2 -26.73 -1.21 72.01
C ASN A 2 -25.70 -1.04 70.90
N SER A 3 -25.22 -2.15 70.44
CA SER A 3 -24.54 -2.40 69.19
C SER A 3 -25.56 -2.39 68.06
N GLY A 4 -25.46 -1.42 67.17
CA GLY A 4 -26.14 -1.42 65.86
C GLY A 4 -25.25 -2.08 64.84
N PHE A 5 -25.67 -3.20 64.29
CA PHE A 5 -25.07 -3.85 63.13
C PHE A 5 -25.47 -3.06 61.89
N TYR A 6 -24.49 -2.48 61.19
CA TYR A 6 -24.65 -2.06 59.79
C TYR A 6 -24.38 -3.28 58.93
N GLN A 7 -25.37 -3.67 58.15
CA GLN A 7 -25.20 -4.61 57.03
C GLN A 7 -24.62 -3.84 55.87
N ASP A 8 -23.45 -4.25 55.46
CA ASP A 8 -22.87 -3.80 54.17
C ASP A 8 -23.68 -4.42 53.04
N GLU A 9 -24.45 -3.61 52.31
CA GLU A 9 -25.01 -3.95 51.03
C GLU A 9 -23.83 -3.99 50.03
N GLU A 10 -23.53 -5.17 49.52
CA GLU A 10 -22.66 -5.35 48.38
C GLU A 10 -23.25 -4.62 47.19
N VAL A 11 -22.68 -3.44 46.86
CA VAL A 11 -22.89 -2.77 45.60
C VAL A 11 -22.17 -3.59 44.53
N GLY A 12 -22.92 -4.42 43.83
CA GLY A 12 -22.42 -5.15 42.67
C GLY A 12 -21.81 -4.17 41.65
N ASP A 13 -20.51 -4.36 41.40
CA ASP A 13 -19.77 -3.69 40.36
C ASP A 13 -20.42 -4.02 38.99
N PRO A 14 -20.96 -3.04 38.26
CA PRO A 14 -21.44 -3.31 36.92
C PRO A 14 -20.22 -3.49 36.02
N THR A 15 -19.73 -4.73 35.90
CA THR A 15 -18.85 -5.12 34.82
C THR A 15 -19.58 -4.94 33.49
N TYR A 16 -19.56 -3.73 32.97
CA TYR A 16 -19.82 -3.48 31.57
C TYR A 16 -18.70 -4.17 30.79
N ALA A 17 -18.92 -5.41 30.44
CA ALA A 17 -18.18 -6.06 29.40
C ALA A 17 -18.53 -5.34 28.08
N ILE A 18 -17.77 -4.31 27.75
CA ILE A 18 -17.76 -3.73 26.41
C ILE A 18 -17.05 -4.76 25.55
N ASN A 19 -17.77 -5.79 25.14
CA ASN A 19 -17.38 -6.68 24.05
C ASN A 19 -17.77 -6.02 22.73
N GLU A 20 -17.21 -4.85 22.43
CA GLU A 20 -17.08 -4.44 21.05
C GLU A 20 -15.84 -5.16 20.51
N PRO A 21 -15.94 -5.87 19.37
CA PRO A 21 -14.76 -6.36 18.69
C PRO A 21 -13.92 -5.12 18.39
N GLN A 22 -12.80 -4.97 19.08
CA GLN A 22 -11.91 -3.84 18.87
C GLN A 22 -11.46 -3.93 17.40
N ASN A 23 -11.87 -2.97 16.60
CA ASN A 23 -11.44 -2.71 15.24
C ASN A 23 -9.95 -2.32 15.29
N ARG A 24 -9.10 -3.28 15.61
CA ARG A 24 -7.67 -3.07 15.77
C ARG A 24 -7.03 -3.07 14.40
N ILE A 25 -6.32 -1.99 14.06
CA ILE A 25 -5.49 -1.97 12.86
C ILE A 25 -4.32 -2.92 13.08
N ASN A 26 -4.27 -3.97 12.28
CA ASN A 26 -3.22 -4.99 12.30
C ASN A 26 -2.06 -4.65 11.36
N GLY A 27 -2.34 -3.97 10.27
CA GLY A 27 -1.34 -3.59 9.28
C GLY A 27 -1.74 -2.37 8.48
N THR A 28 -0.74 -1.75 7.87
CA THR A 28 -0.94 -0.64 6.94
C THR A 28 -0.08 -0.83 5.69
N GLY A 29 -0.58 -0.32 4.59
CA GLY A 29 0.12 -0.27 3.32
C GLY A 29 -0.32 0.93 2.50
N THR A 30 0.09 0.94 1.26
CA THR A 30 -0.27 1.95 0.28
C THR A 30 -1.01 1.29 -0.88
N GLY A 31 -1.92 2.02 -1.49
CA GLY A 31 -2.55 1.66 -2.75
C GLY A 31 -2.69 2.85 -3.65
N PHE A 32 -3.11 2.62 -4.88
CA PHE A 32 -3.41 3.71 -5.81
C PHE A 32 -4.56 3.35 -6.75
N PHE A 33 -5.34 4.36 -7.11
CA PHE A 33 -6.46 4.21 -8.02
C PHE A 33 -5.98 3.95 -9.45
N VAL A 34 -6.48 2.86 -10.05
CA VAL A 34 -6.26 2.48 -11.46
C VAL A 34 -7.50 2.68 -12.32
N SER A 35 -8.66 2.83 -11.68
CA SER A 35 -9.89 3.34 -12.27
C SER A 35 -10.63 4.18 -11.22
N GLN A 36 -11.82 4.71 -11.55
CA GLN A 36 -12.56 5.57 -10.63
C GLN A 36 -12.88 4.92 -9.29
N ASN A 37 -13.02 3.60 -9.24
CA ASN A 37 -13.42 2.84 -8.05
C ASN A 37 -12.60 1.56 -7.82
N LEU A 38 -11.46 1.41 -8.52
CA LEU A 38 -10.56 0.27 -8.34
C LEU A 38 -9.18 0.73 -7.90
N VAL A 39 -8.66 0.06 -6.89
CA VAL A 39 -7.38 0.34 -6.25
C VAL A 39 -6.48 -0.89 -6.36
N VAL A 40 -5.22 -0.67 -6.73
CA VAL A 40 -4.16 -1.69 -6.68
C VAL A 40 -3.35 -1.53 -5.40
N THR A 41 -2.96 -2.64 -4.81
CA THR A 41 -2.00 -2.74 -3.70
C THR A 41 -1.24 -4.07 -3.79
N ASN A 42 -0.37 -4.34 -2.81
CA ASN A 42 0.21 -5.68 -2.66
C ASN A 42 -0.77 -6.64 -1.98
N ASN A 43 -0.65 -7.92 -2.33
CA ASN A 43 -1.47 -8.98 -1.74
C ASN A 43 -1.22 -9.10 -0.22
N HIS A 44 0.04 -9.02 0.22
CA HIS A 44 0.37 -9.10 1.66
C HIS A 44 -0.21 -7.94 2.50
N VAL A 45 -0.58 -6.80 1.90
CA VAL A 45 -1.20 -5.66 2.59
C VAL A 45 -2.62 -5.97 3.06
N VAL A 46 -3.31 -6.90 2.40
CA VAL A 46 -4.69 -7.27 2.70
C VAL A 46 -4.82 -8.57 3.50
N HIS A 47 -3.73 -9.02 4.13
CA HIS A 47 -3.68 -10.19 5.00
C HIS A 47 -3.21 -9.83 6.40
N LEU A 48 -3.66 -10.64 7.39
CA LEU A 48 -3.33 -10.46 8.81
C LEU A 48 -2.01 -11.13 9.20
N ASP A 49 -1.53 -12.08 8.40
CA ASP A 49 -0.34 -12.89 8.70
C ASP A 49 0.61 -13.00 7.50
N GLU A 50 1.89 -13.28 7.79
CA GLU A 50 2.93 -13.45 6.76
C GLU A 50 2.67 -14.68 5.87
N GLU A 51 1.92 -15.67 6.32
CA GLU A 51 1.55 -16.86 5.56
C GLU A 51 0.36 -16.62 4.63
N GLN A 52 -0.25 -15.43 4.70
CA GLN A 52 -1.36 -14.96 3.86
C GLN A 52 -2.59 -15.89 3.92
N LYS A 53 -2.81 -16.52 5.08
CA LYS A 53 -3.93 -17.43 5.34
C LYS A 53 -5.16 -16.73 5.87
N ASN A 54 -4.95 -15.62 6.61
CA ASN A 54 -6.01 -14.85 7.21
C ASN A 54 -6.12 -13.49 6.54
N GLU A 55 -7.28 -13.20 5.98
CA GLU A 55 -7.58 -11.89 5.37
C GLU A 55 -7.97 -10.89 6.46
N CYS A 56 -7.77 -9.60 6.15
CA CYS A 56 -8.33 -8.53 6.96
C CYS A 56 -9.86 -8.70 7.04
N ARG A 57 -10.44 -8.56 8.23
CA ARG A 57 -11.92 -8.56 8.40
C ARG A 57 -12.54 -7.36 7.72
N ASN A 58 -11.84 -6.24 7.80
CA ASN A 58 -12.24 -4.99 7.16
C ASN A 58 -11.01 -4.31 6.60
N ILE A 59 -11.15 -3.69 5.43
CA ILE A 59 -10.09 -2.92 4.79
C ILE A 59 -10.62 -1.52 4.54
N LYS A 60 -9.90 -0.53 5.04
CA LYS A 60 -10.23 0.87 4.79
C LYS A 60 -9.16 1.55 3.97
N GLY A 61 -9.59 2.41 3.07
CA GLY A 61 -8.77 3.34 2.31
C GLY A 61 -8.91 4.74 2.86
N ARG A 62 -7.80 5.52 2.87
CA ARG A 62 -7.86 6.94 3.16
C ARG A 62 -7.08 7.74 2.13
N LEU A 63 -7.79 8.66 1.47
CA LEU A 63 -7.26 9.60 0.50
C LEU A 63 -7.47 11.03 1.01
N GLY A 64 -6.42 11.66 1.48
CA GLY A 64 -6.53 12.95 2.17
C GLY A 64 -7.36 12.84 3.45
N PHE A 65 -8.52 13.48 3.48
CA PHE A 65 -9.46 13.43 4.62
C PHE A 65 -10.60 12.44 4.42
N ASP A 66 -10.75 11.87 3.21
CA ASP A 66 -11.81 10.92 2.90
C ASP A 66 -11.41 9.53 3.33
N GLU A 67 -12.24 8.86 4.15
CA GLU A 67 -12.11 7.46 4.54
C GLU A 67 -13.27 6.66 3.94
N PHE A 68 -12.97 5.48 3.40
CA PHE A 68 -13.93 4.62 2.72
C PHE A 68 -13.54 3.15 2.83
N GLU A 69 -14.53 2.28 2.70
CA GLU A 69 -14.35 0.83 2.70
C GLU A 69 -13.77 0.35 1.37
N LEU A 70 -12.97 -0.73 1.47
CA LEU A 70 -12.36 -1.41 0.35
C LEU A 70 -12.68 -2.90 0.41
N GLU A 71 -13.10 -3.48 -0.71
CA GLU A 71 -13.42 -4.90 -0.85
C GLU A 71 -12.44 -5.58 -1.80
N ILE A 72 -12.00 -6.79 -1.48
CA ILE A 72 -11.09 -7.56 -2.32
C ILE A 72 -11.86 -8.06 -3.55
N VAL A 73 -11.39 -7.70 -4.74
CA VAL A 73 -11.93 -8.18 -6.02
C VAL A 73 -11.10 -9.36 -6.53
N SER A 74 -9.78 -9.26 -6.45
CA SER A 74 -8.86 -10.28 -6.98
C SER A 74 -7.52 -10.20 -6.28
N LYS A 75 -6.84 -11.35 -6.18
CA LYS A 75 -5.50 -11.49 -5.60
C LYS A 75 -4.64 -12.36 -6.50
N GLU A 76 -3.38 -12.01 -6.59
CA GLU A 76 -2.35 -12.80 -7.26
C GLU A 76 -1.15 -12.98 -6.32
N TYR A 77 -1.05 -14.17 -5.72
CA TYR A 77 -0.02 -14.49 -4.73
C TYR A 77 1.39 -14.50 -5.35
N GLY A 78 1.52 -15.00 -6.58
CA GLY A 78 2.81 -15.18 -7.24
C GLY A 78 3.56 -13.87 -7.50
N ASN A 79 2.84 -12.80 -7.82
CA ASN A 79 3.40 -11.47 -8.04
C ASN A 79 3.02 -10.46 -6.94
N ASP A 80 2.43 -10.95 -5.84
CA ASP A 80 2.07 -10.13 -4.68
C ASP A 80 1.22 -8.90 -5.05
N LEU A 81 0.16 -9.10 -5.83
CA LEU A 81 -0.78 -8.05 -6.25
C LEU A 81 -2.19 -8.33 -5.73
N ALA A 82 -2.90 -7.27 -5.36
CA ALA A 82 -4.32 -7.30 -5.06
C ALA A 82 -5.05 -6.14 -5.76
N LEU A 83 -6.29 -6.42 -6.19
CA LEU A 83 -7.22 -5.44 -6.73
C LEU A 83 -8.38 -5.30 -5.75
N LEU A 84 -8.63 -4.07 -5.34
CA LEU A 84 -9.68 -3.70 -4.40
C LEU A 84 -10.71 -2.82 -5.10
N LYS A 85 -11.96 -2.89 -4.64
CA LYS A 85 -13.06 -2.05 -5.09
C LYS A 85 -13.59 -1.19 -3.95
N THR A 86 -14.13 -0.03 -4.27
CA THR A 86 -14.81 0.87 -3.34
C THR A 86 -16.03 1.53 -3.99
N GLU A 87 -16.97 1.99 -3.18
CA GLU A 87 -18.06 2.88 -3.62
C GLU A 87 -17.60 4.34 -3.73
N PHE A 88 -16.44 4.68 -3.16
CA PHE A 88 -15.82 5.99 -3.32
C PHE A 88 -15.36 6.17 -4.77
N SER A 89 -15.72 7.30 -5.39
CA SER A 89 -15.36 7.58 -6.80
C SER A 89 -14.27 8.64 -6.89
N ASN A 90 -13.08 8.23 -7.33
CA ASN A 90 -11.95 9.13 -7.57
C ASN A 90 -11.78 9.42 -9.07
N GLN A 91 -11.83 10.70 -9.44
CA GLN A 91 -11.61 11.13 -10.81
C GLN A 91 -10.14 11.18 -11.23
N LYS A 92 -9.22 11.10 -10.26
CA LYS A 92 -7.77 11.06 -10.51
C LYS A 92 -7.29 9.63 -10.42
N ILE A 93 -6.71 9.12 -11.49
CA ILE A 93 -6.21 7.76 -11.61
C ILE A 93 -4.76 7.75 -12.08
N ALA A 94 -4.05 6.70 -11.70
CA ALA A 94 -2.68 6.48 -12.10
C ALA A 94 -2.59 6.12 -13.60
N LYS A 95 -1.59 6.66 -14.28
CA LYS A 95 -1.27 6.33 -15.66
C LYS A 95 -0.15 5.30 -15.69
N ILE A 96 -0.42 4.10 -16.18
CA ILE A 96 0.50 2.97 -16.12
C ILE A 96 1.29 2.87 -17.43
N ARG A 97 2.61 3.02 -17.33
CA ARG A 97 3.53 2.87 -18.46
C ARG A 97 3.96 1.41 -18.59
N VAL A 98 3.37 0.69 -19.53
CA VAL A 98 3.72 -0.72 -19.83
C VAL A 98 5.06 -0.91 -20.53
N ARG A 99 5.66 0.17 -21.06
CA ARG A 99 7.00 0.11 -21.65
C ARG A 99 8.04 -0.10 -20.55
N GLY A 100 8.93 -1.09 -20.74
CA GLY A 100 9.97 -1.46 -19.79
C GLY A 100 10.87 -0.30 -19.35
N VAL A 101 11.35 -0.41 -18.12
CA VAL A 101 12.31 0.53 -17.52
C VAL A 101 13.73 0.28 -18.03
N ARG A 102 14.62 1.26 -17.85
CA ARG A 102 16.05 1.15 -18.17
C ARG A 102 16.88 1.36 -16.90
N LYS A 103 18.03 0.69 -16.81
CA LYS A 103 19.02 0.96 -15.73
C LYS A 103 19.39 2.43 -15.69
N GLY A 104 19.47 3.00 -14.49
CA GLY A 104 19.76 4.41 -14.25
C GLY A 104 18.57 5.36 -14.43
N GLU A 105 17.41 4.87 -14.86
CA GLU A 105 16.18 5.68 -14.97
C GLU A 105 15.73 6.13 -13.57
N LYS A 106 15.27 7.38 -13.45
CA LYS A 106 14.74 7.91 -12.18
C LYS A 106 13.50 7.18 -11.74
N VAL A 107 13.40 6.97 -10.43
CA VAL A 107 12.24 6.36 -9.78
C VAL A 107 11.86 7.20 -8.56
N PHE A 108 10.57 7.50 -8.43
CA PHE A 108 9.97 8.11 -7.26
C PHE A 108 8.99 7.13 -6.64
N SER A 109 9.19 6.78 -5.36
CA SER A 109 8.23 6.00 -4.59
C SER A 109 7.34 6.95 -3.81
N VAL A 110 6.01 6.78 -3.92
CA VAL A 110 5.03 7.57 -3.16
C VAL A 110 4.22 6.61 -2.31
N GLY A 111 4.06 6.92 -1.01
CA GLY A 111 3.34 6.03 -0.10
C GLY A 111 3.23 6.57 1.32
N TYR A 112 2.76 5.71 2.22
CA TYR A 112 2.47 6.03 3.62
C TYR A 112 3.34 5.19 4.58
N PRO A 113 4.68 5.37 4.56
CA PRO A 113 5.57 4.59 5.41
C PRO A 113 5.33 4.91 6.88
N LEU A 114 5.30 3.86 7.71
CA LEU A 114 5.24 4.00 9.18
C LEU A 114 4.17 5.02 9.62
N SER A 115 2.97 4.97 9.04
CA SER A 115 1.91 5.97 9.24
C SER A 115 1.58 6.21 10.70
N PHE A 116 1.67 5.19 11.57
CA PHE A 116 1.49 5.31 13.00
C PHE A 116 2.57 6.15 13.70
N THR A 117 3.77 6.21 13.14
CA THR A 117 4.93 6.89 13.76
C THR A 117 5.22 8.23 13.10
N LEU A 118 5.17 8.28 11.77
CA LEU A 118 5.56 9.46 10.98
C LEU A 118 4.40 10.35 10.57
N GLY A 119 3.17 9.99 10.99
CA GLY A 119 1.93 10.69 10.62
C GLY A 119 1.41 10.28 9.24
N GLU A 120 0.21 10.69 8.97
CA GLU A 120 -0.69 10.17 7.94
C GLU A 120 -0.53 10.83 6.55
N GLY A 121 0.42 11.74 6.37
CA GLY A 121 0.73 12.34 5.08
C GLY A 121 1.58 11.40 4.20
N ALA A 122 1.32 11.40 2.89
CA ALA A 122 2.15 10.66 1.95
C ALA A 122 3.61 11.13 2.01
N LYS A 123 4.53 10.19 1.81
CA LYS A 123 5.98 10.45 1.73
C LYS A 123 6.48 10.10 0.35
N ILE A 124 7.53 10.79 -0.07
CA ILE A 124 8.22 10.50 -1.32
C ILE A 124 9.67 10.19 -1.07
N THR A 125 10.19 9.20 -1.80
CA THR A 125 11.63 8.93 -1.88
C THR A 125 12.04 8.87 -3.34
N GLU A 126 13.26 9.38 -3.66
CA GLU A 126 13.83 9.37 -5.00
C GLU A 126 14.98 8.36 -5.07
N GLY A 127 15.10 7.69 -6.20
CA GLY A 127 16.19 6.78 -6.52
C GLY A 127 16.28 6.50 -8.00
N ARG A 128 16.89 5.38 -8.33
CA ARG A 128 17.09 4.92 -9.72
C ARG A 128 16.83 3.43 -9.85
N VAL A 129 16.52 3.01 -11.05
CA VAL A 129 16.51 1.58 -11.42
C VAL A 129 17.95 1.06 -11.36
N SER A 130 18.23 0.16 -10.43
CA SER A 130 19.55 -0.44 -10.21
C SER A 130 19.76 -1.72 -11.03
N SER A 131 18.71 -2.56 -11.13
CA SER A 131 18.70 -3.78 -11.95
C SER A 131 17.36 -3.98 -12.64
N LEU A 132 17.36 -4.65 -13.79
CA LEU A 132 16.13 -4.97 -14.55
C LEU A 132 15.49 -6.29 -14.11
N SER A 133 16.05 -6.98 -13.13
CA SER A 133 15.50 -8.20 -12.54
C SER A 133 15.60 -8.11 -11.01
N GLY A 134 14.73 -8.87 -10.36
CA GLY A 134 14.72 -9.05 -8.92
C GLY A 134 15.66 -10.14 -8.44
N ILE A 135 15.36 -10.69 -7.26
CA ILE A 135 16.11 -11.77 -6.64
C ILE A 135 16.11 -13.01 -7.55
N ARG A 136 17.28 -13.68 -7.64
CA ARG A 136 17.46 -14.89 -8.45
C ARG A 136 17.04 -14.72 -9.91
N ASN A 137 17.22 -13.50 -10.46
CA ASN A 137 16.83 -13.12 -11.81
C ASN A 137 15.31 -13.14 -12.07
N ASP A 138 14.51 -12.96 -11.03
CA ASP A 138 13.06 -12.81 -11.21
C ASP A 138 12.76 -11.71 -12.23
N SER A 139 12.04 -12.09 -13.28
CA SER A 139 11.69 -11.19 -14.39
C SER A 139 10.48 -10.31 -14.13
N SER A 140 9.66 -10.63 -13.11
CA SER A 140 8.45 -9.87 -12.73
C SER A 140 8.77 -8.60 -11.95
N THR A 141 9.96 -8.53 -11.34
CA THR A 141 10.41 -7.42 -10.49
C THR A 141 11.66 -6.73 -11.04
N PHE A 142 11.99 -5.58 -10.50
CA PHE A 142 13.23 -4.83 -10.76
C PHE A 142 13.76 -4.20 -9.46
N GLN A 143 15.07 -3.99 -9.39
CA GLN A 143 15.72 -3.41 -8.23
C GLN A 143 15.81 -1.88 -8.34
N ILE A 144 15.60 -1.20 -7.22
CA ILE A 144 15.69 0.27 -7.11
C ILE A 144 16.58 0.70 -5.94
N SER A 145 17.09 1.91 -6.03
CA SER A 145 17.85 2.57 -4.95
C SER A 145 17.02 3.59 -4.15
N ALA A 146 15.73 3.77 -4.49
CA ALA A 146 14.83 4.56 -3.65
C ALA A 146 14.60 3.83 -2.33
N ASP A 147 14.59 4.57 -1.24
CA ASP A 147 14.30 3.99 0.08
C ASP A 147 12.83 3.60 0.19
N ILE A 148 12.60 2.34 0.59
CA ILE A 148 11.27 1.78 0.83
C ILE A 148 11.22 1.32 2.29
N ALA A 149 10.27 1.83 3.04
CA ALA A 149 10.00 1.42 4.41
C ALA A 149 8.65 0.69 4.51
N GLY A 150 8.42 -0.01 5.62
CA GLY A 150 7.12 -0.63 5.91
C GLY A 150 5.99 0.39 5.80
N GLY A 151 4.89 0.02 5.12
CA GLY A 151 3.80 0.91 4.76
C GLY A 151 3.87 1.50 3.34
N ASN A 152 5.03 1.52 2.68
CA ASN A 152 5.12 1.86 1.25
C ASN A 152 4.65 0.74 0.32
N SER A 153 4.57 -0.51 0.81
CA SER A 153 4.10 -1.67 0.04
C SER A 153 2.77 -1.38 -0.65
N GLY A 154 2.70 -1.70 -1.93
CA GLY A 154 1.53 -1.48 -2.78
C GLY A 154 1.45 -0.07 -3.38
N GLY A 155 2.35 0.85 -3.01
CA GLY A 155 2.40 2.21 -3.56
C GLY A 155 2.96 2.27 -4.98
N PRO A 156 2.65 3.35 -5.73
CA PRO A 156 3.15 3.52 -7.08
C PRO A 156 4.64 3.90 -7.09
N LEU A 157 5.38 3.28 -8.00
CA LEU A 157 6.71 3.71 -8.44
C LEU A 157 6.56 4.51 -9.72
N LEU A 158 7.02 5.76 -9.73
CA LEU A 158 6.80 6.70 -10.83
C LEU A 158 8.11 6.99 -11.58
N ASP A 159 7.99 7.24 -12.88
CA ASP A 159 9.07 7.87 -13.67
C ASP A 159 9.07 9.41 -13.47
N ASP A 160 10.05 10.10 -14.07
CA ASP A 160 10.18 11.56 -14.04
C ASP A 160 9.06 12.32 -14.76
N LYS A 161 8.13 11.61 -15.39
CA LYS A 161 6.93 12.17 -16.05
C LYS A 161 5.66 11.92 -15.25
N GLY A 162 5.77 11.19 -14.14
CA GLY A 162 4.64 10.85 -13.27
C GLY A 162 3.82 9.65 -13.76
N ASN A 163 4.35 8.82 -14.66
CA ASN A 163 3.71 7.57 -15.03
C ASN A 163 4.16 6.45 -14.11
N VAL A 164 3.26 5.55 -13.74
CA VAL A 164 3.57 4.36 -12.95
C VAL A 164 4.40 3.38 -13.76
N ILE A 165 5.59 3.04 -13.26
CA ILE A 165 6.52 2.07 -13.83
C ILE A 165 6.60 0.78 -13.02
N GLY A 166 5.93 0.74 -11.86
CA GLY A 166 5.86 -0.44 -11.00
C GLY A 166 5.09 -0.18 -9.72
N VAL A 167 5.00 -1.24 -8.91
CA VAL A 167 4.41 -1.23 -7.57
C VAL A 167 5.52 -1.50 -6.56
N SER A 168 5.64 -0.67 -5.52
CA SER A 168 6.66 -0.86 -4.48
C SER A 168 6.40 -2.10 -3.64
N VAL A 169 7.45 -2.84 -3.34
CA VAL A 169 7.42 -3.97 -2.40
C VAL A 169 8.45 -3.68 -1.32
N SER A 170 7.99 -3.45 -0.09
CA SER A 170 8.87 -3.32 1.07
C SER A 170 9.08 -4.69 1.69
N GLY A 171 10.35 -5.04 1.96
CA GLY A 171 10.59 -6.15 2.87
C GLY A 171 11.25 -7.39 2.33
N LEU A 172 12.12 -7.30 1.33
CA LEU A 172 13.15 -8.31 1.25
C LEU A 172 14.22 -7.93 2.28
N LYS A 173 14.00 -8.46 3.50
CA LYS A 173 14.79 -8.21 4.68
C LYS A 173 16.28 -8.39 4.42
N GLN A 174 17.04 -7.57 5.07
CA GLN A 174 18.45 -7.54 5.51
C GLN A 174 19.25 -8.86 5.47
N GLU A 175 18.64 -10.02 5.33
CA GLU A 175 19.32 -11.32 5.30
C GLU A 175 20.22 -11.52 4.07
N TYR A 176 20.00 -10.75 3.00
CA TYR A 176 20.78 -10.81 1.77
C TYR A 176 21.78 -9.66 1.60
N SER A 177 21.67 -8.63 2.40
CA SER A 177 22.62 -7.50 2.38
C SER A 177 23.70 -7.71 3.45
N GLY A 178 24.81 -8.29 3.09
CA GLY A 178 25.95 -8.48 3.97
C GLY A 178 26.55 -7.17 4.52
N GLY A 179 25.72 -6.39 5.22
CA GLY A 179 26.10 -5.17 5.94
C GLY A 179 25.70 -3.88 5.23
N GLY A 180 24.57 -3.28 5.60
CA GLY A 180 24.36 -1.84 5.56
C GLY A 180 23.61 -1.23 4.37
N SER A 181 23.29 -1.93 3.29
CA SER A 181 22.46 -1.37 2.21
C SER A 181 21.15 -2.11 2.09
N THR A 182 20.04 -1.40 2.20
CA THR A 182 18.69 -1.93 1.92
C THR A 182 18.55 -2.10 0.41
N ILE A 183 18.26 -3.32 -0.04
CA ILE A 183 17.96 -3.58 -1.45
C ILE A 183 16.44 -3.57 -1.59
N ASN A 184 15.93 -2.61 -2.36
CA ASN A 184 14.50 -2.43 -2.56
C ASN A 184 14.08 -2.87 -3.96
N PHE A 185 12.83 -3.31 -4.09
CA PHE A 185 12.30 -3.85 -5.32
C PHE A 185 10.95 -3.22 -5.68
N GLY A 186 10.62 -3.31 -6.97
CA GLY A 186 9.29 -3.00 -7.48
C GLY A 186 8.81 -4.09 -8.41
N ILE A 187 7.53 -4.42 -8.35
CA ILE A 187 6.83 -5.23 -9.34
C ILE A 187 6.74 -4.40 -10.61
N LYS A 188 7.12 -4.96 -11.75
CA LYS A 188 7.09 -4.23 -13.03
C LYS A 188 5.69 -3.82 -13.43
N SER A 189 5.55 -2.66 -14.02
CA SER A 189 4.29 -2.20 -14.61
C SER A 189 3.74 -3.14 -15.69
N LEU A 190 4.59 -3.90 -16.37
CA LEU A 190 4.14 -4.93 -17.32
C LEU A 190 3.45 -6.10 -16.60
N THR A 191 3.98 -6.54 -15.46
CA THR A 191 3.36 -7.56 -14.59
C THR A 191 2.02 -7.05 -14.06
N LEU A 192 1.99 -5.80 -13.57
CA LEU A 192 0.76 -5.14 -13.15
C LEU A 192 -0.26 -5.06 -14.29
N ALA A 193 0.16 -4.71 -15.50
CA ALA A 193 -0.73 -4.62 -16.66
C ALA A 193 -1.39 -5.96 -16.99
N GLY A 194 -0.64 -7.07 -16.94
CA GLY A 194 -1.18 -8.43 -17.14
C GLY A 194 -2.20 -8.80 -16.06
N PHE A 195 -1.95 -8.45 -14.80
CA PHE A 195 -2.90 -8.64 -13.71
C PHE A 195 -4.18 -7.83 -13.92
N LEU A 196 -4.07 -6.57 -14.32
CA LEU A 196 -5.22 -5.70 -14.60
C LEU A 196 -6.03 -6.19 -15.82
N GLU A 197 -5.36 -6.62 -16.89
CA GLU A 197 -6.01 -7.21 -18.07
C GLU A 197 -6.81 -8.46 -17.71
N THR A 198 -6.25 -9.36 -16.90
CA THR A 198 -6.94 -10.56 -16.39
C THR A 198 -8.23 -10.19 -15.64
N ASN A 199 -8.22 -9.07 -14.94
CA ASN A 199 -9.37 -8.55 -14.20
C ASN A 199 -10.25 -7.59 -15.02
N ARG A 200 -10.03 -7.49 -16.35
CA ARG A 200 -10.79 -6.64 -17.29
C ARG A 200 -10.75 -5.14 -16.95
N VAL A 201 -9.66 -4.69 -16.35
CA VAL A 201 -9.40 -3.28 -16.06
C VAL A 201 -8.62 -2.68 -17.22
N GLY A 202 -9.22 -1.74 -17.93
CA GLY A 202 -8.56 -1.01 -19.01
C GLY A 202 -7.50 -0.04 -18.49
N LEU A 203 -6.41 0.11 -19.23
CA LEU A 203 -5.37 1.09 -18.92
C LEU A 203 -5.63 2.41 -19.65
N ASP A 204 -5.33 3.53 -18.99
CA ASP A 204 -5.30 4.84 -19.67
C ASP A 204 -4.04 4.93 -20.54
N GLU A 205 -4.23 4.97 -21.86
CA GLU A 205 -3.13 5.06 -22.83
C GLU A 205 -2.52 6.47 -22.94
N ASN A 206 -3.15 7.49 -22.33
CA ASN A 206 -2.72 8.88 -22.37
C ASN A 206 -1.57 9.15 -21.38
N LEU A 207 -0.43 8.53 -21.62
CA LEU A 207 0.76 8.71 -20.78
C LEU A 207 1.24 10.16 -20.78
N SER A 208 1.77 10.60 -19.64
CA SER A 208 2.50 11.85 -19.54
C SER A 208 3.83 11.73 -20.31
N THR A 209 4.09 12.68 -21.20
CA THR A 209 5.33 12.72 -22.01
C THR A 209 6.32 13.76 -21.51
N ARG A 210 5.86 14.72 -20.70
CA ARG A 210 6.64 15.86 -20.21
C ARG A 210 7.24 15.54 -18.84
N ILE A 211 8.55 15.77 -18.69
CA ILE A 211 9.25 15.74 -17.42
C ILE A 211 8.63 16.79 -16.48
N GLN A 212 8.37 16.40 -15.26
CA GLN A 212 7.79 17.23 -14.21
C GLN A 212 8.86 17.60 -13.18
N ASN A 213 8.69 18.75 -12.51
CA ASN A 213 9.43 18.99 -11.28
C ASN A 213 8.85 18.08 -10.17
N VAL A 214 9.66 17.79 -9.16
CA VAL A 214 9.28 16.84 -8.11
C VAL A 214 8.05 17.29 -7.31
N PRO A 215 7.91 18.57 -6.91
CA PRO A 215 6.70 19.01 -6.20
C PRO A 215 5.41 18.76 -6.98
N ASP A 216 5.35 19.10 -8.27
CA ASP A 216 4.16 18.89 -9.12
C ASP A 216 3.86 17.39 -9.30
N LEU A 217 4.92 16.57 -9.41
CA LEU A 217 4.79 15.12 -9.52
C LEU A 217 4.14 14.56 -8.26
N VAL A 218 4.60 14.97 -7.07
CA VAL A 218 4.06 14.55 -5.77
C VAL A 218 2.61 14.97 -5.64
N GLU A 219 2.30 16.26 -5.83
CA GLU A 219 0.94 16.78 -5.71
C GLU A 219 -0.06 16.03 -6.60
N LYS A 220 0.37 15.59 -7.79
CA LYS A 220 -0.47 14.77 -8.67
C LYS A 220 -0.63 13.34 -8.17
N ALA A 221 0.46 12.74 -7.69
CA ALA A 221 0.46 11.37 -7.20
C ALA A 221 -0.39 11.20 -5.93
N GLU A 222 -0.35 12.17 -5.02
CA GLU A 222 -1.19 12.19 -3.82
C GLU A 222 -2.68 12.16 -4.12
N LYS A 223 -3.11 12.67 -5.28
CA LYS A 223 -4.54 12.68 -5.67
C LYS A 223 -5.10 11.30 -6.00
N TYR A 224 -4.26 10.29 -6.18
CA TYR A 224 -4.70 8.93 -6.46
C TYR A 224 -3.99 7.87 -5.60
N THR A 225 -3.06 8.26 -4.73
CA THR A 225 -2.37 7.35 -3.81
C THR A 225 -3.00 7.45 -2.43
N LEU A 226 -3.35 6.32 -1.83
CA LEU A 226 -4.08 6.25 -0.58
C LEU A 226 -3.39 5.35 0.45
N LEU A 227 -3.60 5.65 1.73
CA LEU A 227 -3.28 4.75 2.84
C LEU A 227 -4.29 3.60 2.85
N ILE A 228 -3.82 2.38 3.01
CA ILE A 228 -4.65 1.20 3.25
C ILE A 228 -4.42 0.74 4.69
N GLN A 229 -5.51 0.45 5.39
CA GLN A 229 -5.54 -0.05 6.75
C GLN A 229 -6.26 -1.40 6.79
N CYS A 230 -5.58 -2.40 7.31
CA CYS A 230 -6.09 -3.76 7.52
C CYS A 230 -6.52 -3.93 8.97
N TYR A 231 -7.76 -4.31 9.20
CA TYR A 231 -8.34 -4.52 10.53
C TYR A 231 -8.55 -6.01 10.80
N GLU A 232 -8.32 -6.40 12.09
CA GLU A 232 -8.69 -7.72 12.64
C GLU A 232 -10.19 -7.90 12.78
#